data_cc23bd96481a4c13963ff793cc3f32ab
#
_entry.id   cc23bd96481a4c13963ff793cc3f32ab
#
_cell.length_a   1.000
_cell.length_b   1.000
_cell.length_c   1.000
_cell.angle_alpha   90.00
_cell.angle_beta   90.00
_cell.angle_gamma   90.00
#
_symmetry.space_group_name_H-M   'P 1'
#
loop_
_entity.id
_entity.type
_entity.pdbx_description
1 polymer ?
#
loop_
_entity_poly.entity_id
_entity_poly.type
_entity_poly.pdbx_seq_one_letter_code
_entity_poly.pdbx_strand_id
1 'polypeptide(L)'
;AFRFVSDVVYTNVMSAGAYRGYGATQGLFAVESAVNELADILHMDPFEIRFKNIVKEGDVMPAYYGQVNTSCALDKCLLKVKEMIKWDEKYPMRKISDTKARYVGMGMAMQGSGISGVDVGSATLKLNDEGVYTMNIGAADMGTGCDTILAQIAAEVLECNTDDISVFG
;
A
#
# COMPACT_ATOMS: atom_id res chain seq x y z
N ALA A 1 3.63 -12.42 -17.94
CA ALA A 1 2.19 -12.31 -18.17
C ALA A 1 1.45 -12.81 -16.92
N PHE A 2 0.37 -12.14 -16.57
CA PHE A 2 -0.46 -12.49 -15.41
C PHE A 2 -1.88 -12.82 -15.89
N ARG A 3 -2.47 -13.90 -15.37
CA ARG A 3 -3.86 -14.26 -15.63
C ARG A 3 -4.57 -14.51 -14.31
N PHE A 4 -5.64 -13.77 -14.06
CA PHE A 4 -6.53 -13.95 -12.93
C PHE A 4 -7.89 -14.44 -13.42
N VAL A 5 -8.45 -15.46 -12.76
CA VAL A 5 -9.78 -15.99 -13.04
C VAL A 5 -10.51 -16.14 -11.71
N SER A 6 -11.70 -15.58 -11.60
CA SER A 6 -12.56 -15.70 -10.41
C SER A 6 -14.02 -15.84 -10.79
N ASP A 7 -14.74 -16.64 -10.02
CA ASP A 7 -16.19 -16.76 -10.12
C ASP A 7 -16.82 -16.05 -8.91
N VAL A 8 -17.70 -15.11 -9.19
CA VAL A 8 -18.45 -14.39 -8.15
C VAL A 8 -19.79 -15.07 -7.96
N VAL A 9 -20.03 -15.56 -6.75
CA VAL A 9 -21.25 -16.32 -6.42
C VAL A 9 -22.01 -15.67 -5.27
N TYR A 10 -23.31 -15.85 -5.25
CA TYR A 10 -24.15 -15.52 -4.09
C TYR A 10 -23.94 -16.56 -2.98
N THR A 11 -23.91 -16.09 -1.73
CA THR A 11 -23.77 -16.94 -0.55
C THR A 11 -24.77 -16.54 0.52
N ASN A 12 -24.95 -17.41 1.55
CA ASN A 12 -25.80 -17.13 2.71
C ASN A 12 -25.08 -16.33 3.82
N VAL A 13 -23.83 -15.96 3.60
CA VAL A 13 -23.07 -15.11 4.52
C VAL A 13 -23.16 -13.65 4.09
N MET A 14 -22.80 -12.76 4.99
CA MET A 14 -22.74 -11.33 4.71
C MET A 14 -21.86 -11.07 3.49
N SER A 15 -22.32 -10.22 2.59
CA SER A 15 -21.57 -9.85 1.39
C SER A 15 -20.26 -9.14 1.76
N ALA A 16 -19.23 -9.43 0.99
CA ALA A 16 -17.99 -8.66 1.06
C ALA A 16 -18.22 -7.23 0.53
N GLY A 17 -17.48 -6.30 1.06
CA GLY A 17 -17.51 -4.90 0.65
C GLY A 17 -16.11 -4.33 0.45
N ALA A 18 -16.06 -3.04 0.16
CA ALA A 18 -14.80 -2.33 0.06
C ALA A 18 -14.09 -2.32 1.42
N TYR A 19 -12.86 -2.81 1.42
CA TYR A 19 -11.97 -2.74 2.56
C TYR A 19 -10.66 -2.09 2.09
N ARG A 20 -9.95 -1.42 2.97
CA ARG A 20 -8.68 -0.74 2.63
C ARG A 20 -7.78 -1.64 1.78
N GLY A 21 -7.54 -1.25 0.51
CA GLY A 21 -6.79 -2.01 -0.48
C GLY A 21 -7.65 -2.69 -1.55
N TYR A 22 -8.99 -2.70 -1.47
CA TYR A 22 -9.93 -3.19 -2.49
C TYR A 22 -9.64 -4.60 -3.02
N GLY A 23 -9.21 -5.51 -2.14
CA GLY A 23 -8.84 -6.88 -2.51
C GLY A 23 -7.39 -7.05 -2.97
N ALA A 24 -6.62 -5.98 -3.15
CA ALA A 24 -5.18 -6.08 -3.42
C ALA A 24 -4.44 -6.82 -2.29
N THR A 25 -4.87 -6.65 -1.05
CA THR A 25 -4.31 -7.35 0.11
C THR A 25 -4.42 -8.87 -0.01
N GLN A 26 -5.57 -9.39 -0.39
CA GLN A 26 -5.80 -10.83 -0.60
C GLN A 26 -5.02 -11.34 -1.83
N GLY A 27 -5.07 -10.58 -2.92
CA GLY A 27 -4.35 -10.93 -4.15
C GLY A 27 -2.83 -10.95 -3.94
N LEU A 28 -2.30 -9.95 -3.25
CA LEU A 28 -0.86 -9.89 -2.93
C LEU A 28 -0.44 -10.98 -1.95
N PHE A 29 -1.27 -11.33 -0.97
CA PHE A 29 -1.00 -12.46 -0.10
C PHE A 29 -0.84 -13.76 -0.90
N ALA A 30 -1.74 -14.02 -1.84
CA ALA A 30 -1.68 -15.22 -2.68
C ALA A 30 -0.41 -15.21 -3.59
N VAL A 31 -0.11 -14.08 -4.24
CA VAL A 31 1.06 -13.94 -5.11
C VAL A 31 2.36 -14.09 -4.32
N GLU A 32 2.48 -13.41 -3.18
CA GLU A 32 3.69 -13.43 -2.36
C GLU A 32 3.92 -14.81 -1.71
N SER A 33 2.84 -15.53 -1.36
CA SER A 33 2.93 -16.92 -0.92
C SER A 33 3.45 -17.83 -2.04
N ALA A 34 2.91 -17.68 -3.25
CA ALA A 34 3.38 -18.44 -4.41
C ALA A 34 4.85 -18.12 -4.77
N VAL A 35 5.28 -16.87 -4.62
CA VAL A 35 6.69 -16.49 -4.81
C VAL A 35 7.60 -17.15 -3.77
N ASN A 36 7.15 -17.27 -2.52
CA ASN A 36 7.90 -17.98 -1.48
C ASN A 36 8.01 -19.49 -1.79
N GLU A 37 6.90 -20.12 -2.20
CA GLU A 37 6.91 -21.52 -2.62
C GLU A 37 7.82 -21.75 -3.84
N LEU A 38 7.78 -20.85 -4.81
CA LEU A 38 8.67 -20.91 -5.97
C LEU A 38 10.15 -20.76 -5.57
N ALA A 39 10.46 -19.85 -4.65
CA ALA A 39 11.81 -19.70 -4.12
C ALA A 39 12.31 -20.98 -3.46
N ASP A 40 11.45 -21.64 -2.68
CA ASP A 40 11.75 -22.92 -2.04
C ASP A 40 12.01 -24.03 -3.06
N ILE A 41 11.15 -24.19 -4.07
CA ILE A 41 11.31 -25.16 -5.15
C ILE A 41 12.60 -24.92 -5.94
N LEU A 42 12.98 -23.68 -6.17
CA LEU A 42 14.19 -23.30 -6.89
C LEU A 42 15.44 -23.29 -6.00
N HIS A 43 15.30 -23.57 -4.71
CA HIS A 43 16.37 -23.45 -3.71
C HIS A 43 17.05 -22.07 -3.73
N MET A 44 16.22 -21.02 -3.90
CA MET A 44 16.64 -19.63 -3.90
C MET A 44 16.20 -18.93 -2.61
N ASP A 45 16.97 -17.96 -2.18
CA ASP A 45 16.56 -17.05 -1.12
C ASP A 45 15.33 -16.22 -1.58
N PRO A 46 14.25 -16.13 -0.78
CA PRO A 46 13.08 -15.28 -1.08
C PRO A 46 13.41 -13.80 -1.32
N PHE A 47 14.49 -13.29 -0.75
CA PHE A 47 15.02 -11.97 -1.07
C PHE A 47 15.57 -11.94 -2.51
N GLU A 48 16.41 -12.91 -2.86
CA GLU A 48 17.07 -12.98 -4.15
C GLU A 48 16.09 -13.07 -5.32
N ILE A 49 15.06 -13.91 -5.21
CA ILE A 49 14.06 -14.05 -6.26
C ILE A 49 13.30 -12.74 -6.47
N ARG A 50 12.95 -12.02 -5.38
CA ARG A 50 12.30 -10.71 -5.48
C ARG A 50 13.22 -9.67 -6.05
N PHE A 51 14.44 -9.57 -5.56
CA PHE A 51 15.41 -8.57 -6.00
C PHE A 51 15.74 -8.67 -7.49
N LYS A 52 15.69 -9.89 -8.05
CA LYS A 52 15.86 -10.13 -9.49
C LYS A 52 14.65 -9.72 -10.32
N ASN A 53 13.45 -9.72 -9.73
CA ASN A 53 12.20 -9.55 -10.46
C ASN A 53 11.47 -8.24 -10.18
N ILE A 54 11.97 -7.42 -9.27
CA ILE A 54 11.34 -6.13 -8.98
C ILE A 54 11.46 -5.15 -10.15
N VAL A 55 10.45 -4.30 -10.25
CA VAL A 55 10.48 -3.15 -11.16
C VAL A 55 11.52 -2.14 -10.69
N LYS A 56 12.19 -1.50 -11.66
CA LYS A 56 13.20 -0.47 -11.44
C LYS A 56 12.81 0.81 -12.16
N GLU A 57 13.49 1.88 -11.83
CA GLU A 57 13.42 3.12 -12.60
C GLU A 57 13.81 2.88 -14.06
N GLY A 58 13.02 3.40 -14.98
CA GLY A 58 13.17 3.18 -16.41
C GLY A 58 12.46 1.96 -16.98
N ASP A 59 11.99 1.03 -16.14
CA ASP A 59 11.24 -0.13 -16.61
C ASP A 59 9.86 0.25 -17.13
N VAL A 60 9.45 -0.45 -18.18
CA VAL A 60 8.09 -0.35 -18.72
C VAL A 60 7.15 -1.23 -17.91
N MET A 61 6.06 -0.67 -17.45
CA MET A 61 5.04 -1.38 -16.64
C MET A 61 3.83 -1.77 -17.51
N PRO A 62 3.75 -3.01 -18.04
CA PRO A 62 2.66 -3.41 -18.93
C PRO A 62 1.27 -3.33 -18.29
N ALA A 63 1.19 -3.59 -16.98
CA ALA A 63 -0.06 -3.51 -16.21
C ALA A 63 -0.59 -2.07 -16.07
N TYR A 64 0.25 -1.07 -16.33
CA TYR A 64 -0.08 0.35 -16.30
C TYR A 64 0.02 0.97 -17.70
N TYR A 65 -0.61 0.32 -18.67
CA TYR A 65 -0.71 0.78 -20.06
C TYR A 65 0.64 1.05 -20.74
N GLY A 66 1.69 0.38 -20.32
CA GLY A 66 3.03 0.55 -20.87
C GLY A 66 3.74 1.84 -20.44
N GLN A 67 3.31 2.45 -19.35
CA GLN A 67 3.99 3.62 -18.78
C GLN A 67 5.39 3.24 -18.30
N VAL A 68 6.31 4.17 -18.47
CA VAL A 68 7.67 4.06 -17.93
C VAL A 68 7.66 4.44 -16.48
N ASN A 69 8.29 3.63 -15.64
CA ASN A 69 8.48 3.92 -14.22
C ASN A 69 9.57 5.00 -14.06
N THR A 70 9.15 6.23 -13.84
CA THR A 70 10.04 7.39 -13.79
C THR A 70 10.72 7.60 -12.44
N SER A 71 10.26 6.92 -11.40
CA SER A 71 10.82 7.00 -10.04
C SER A 71 10.57 5.70 -9.30
N CYS A 72 11.63 5.06 -8.84
CA CYS A 72 11.55 3.83 -8.08
C CYS A 72 12.75 3.68 -7.13
N ALA A 73 12.46 3.36 -5.88
CA ALA A 73 13.47 3.05 -4.87
C ALA A 73 13.21 1.70 -4.19
N LEU A 74 12.45 0.81 -4.84
CA LEU A 74 12.03 -0.46 -4.27
C LEU A 74 13.22 -1.39 -3.96
N ASP A 75 14.24 -1.37 -4.81
CA ASP A 75 15.51 -2.06 -4.60
C ASP A 75 16.23 -1.57 -3.33
N LYS A 76 16.28 -0.25 -3.13
CA LYS A 76 16.87 0.37 -1.94
C LYS A 76 16.07 0.03 -0.68
N CYS A 77 14.74 0.02 -0.77
CA CYS A 77 13.86 -0.40 0.32
C CYS A 77 14.12 -1.86 0.71
N LEU A 78 14.20 -2.76 -0.27
CA LEU A 78 14.49 -4.17 0.00
C LEU A 78 15.85 -4.37 0.67
N LEU A 79 16.89 -3.71 0.17
CA LEU A 79 18.22 -3.78 0.78
C LEU A 79 18.21 -3.24 2.20
N LYS A 80 17.50 -2.12 2.43
CA LYS A 80 17.41 -1.53 3.77
C LYS A 80 16.68 -2.41 4.76
N VAL A 81 15.56 -3.01 4.35
CA VAL A 81 14.82 -3.96 5.19
C VAL A 81 15.65 -5.22 5.47
N LYS A 82 16.37 -5.73 4.46
CA LYS A 82 17.29 -6.87 4.62
C LYS A 82 18.33 -6.59 5.70
N GLU A 83 18.96 -5.42 5.65
CA GLU A 83 19.94 -4.96 6.64
C GLU A 83 19.31 -4.83 8.04
N MET A 84 18.19 -4.10 8.14
CA MET A 84 17.54 -3.80 9.43
C MET A 84 17.08 -5.05 10.17
N ILE A 85 16.53 -6.04 9.46
CA ILE A 85 16.09 -7.29 10.08
C ILE A 85 17.26 -8.27 10.31
N LYS A 86 18.45 -7.97 9.78
CA LYS A 86 19.59 -8.86 9.75
C LYS A 86 19.26 -10.22 9.12
N TRP A 87 18.78 -10.14 7.88
CA TRP A 87 18.26 -11.28 7.13
C TRP A 87 19.25 -12.43 7.06
N ASP A 88 20.48 -12.16 6.64
CA ASP A 88 21.52 -13.17 6.43
C ASP A 88 21.94 -13.92 7.72
N GLU A 89 21.68 -13.33 8.90
CA GLU A 89 21.91 -13.97 10.19
C GLU A 89 20.72 -14.82 10.65
N LYS A 90 19.51 -14.56 10.16
CA LYS A 90 18.26 -15.10 10.70
C LYS A 90 17.53 -16.03 9.76
N TYR A 91 17.73 -15.89 8.47
CA TYR A 91 17.12 -16.75 7.45
C TYR A 91 17.94 -18.03 7.26
N PRO A 92 17.34 -19.21 7.01
CA PRO A 92 15.88 -19.41 6.93
C PRO A 92 15.21 -19.54 8.30
N MET A 93 15.90 -19.97 9.31
CA MET A 93 15.33 -20.24 10.63
C MET A 93 16.41 -20.17 11.71
N ARG A 94 16.03 -19.62 12.85
CA ARG A 94 16.82 -19.70 14.09
C ARG A 94 16.13 -20.59 15.10
N LYS A 95 16.72 -21.74 15.41
CA LYS A 95 16.28 -22.58 16.55
C LYS A 95 16.59 -21.85 17.86
N ILE A 96 15.59 -21.70 18.72
CA ILE A 96 15.71 -21.06 20.03
C ILE A 96 15.84 -22.13 21.13
N SER A 97 15.02 -23.19 21.05
CA SER A 97 15.02 -24.36 21.91
C SER A 97 14.42 -25.54 21.16
N ASP A 98 14.27 -26.68 21.81
CA ASP A 98 13.67 -27.88 21.19
C ASP A 98 12.18 -27.68 20.82
N THR A 99 11.52 -26.73 21.47
CA THR A 99 10.09 -26.44 21.25
C THR A 99 9.83 -25.09 20.63
N LYS A 100 10.88 -24.28 20.37
CA LYS A 100 10.72 -22.92 19.84
C LYS A 100 11.70 -22.66 18.70
N ALA A 101 11.17 -22.14 17.62
CA ALA A 101 11.95 -21.62 16.49
C ALA A 101 11.47 -20.21 16.12
N ARG A 102 12.35 -19.40 15.57
CA ARG A 102 12.03 -18.08 15.04
C ARG A 102 12.34 -18.06 13.56
N TYR A 103 11.36 -17.61 12.80
CA TYR A 103 11.47 -17.44 11.37
C TYR A 103 11.47 -15.95 11.02
N VAL A 104 12.07 -15.63 9.89
CA VAL A 104 11.92 -14.36 9.20
C VAL A 104 11.30 -14.64 7.85
N GLY A 105 10.43 -13.76 7.42
CA GLY A 105 9.78 -13.82 6.11
C GLY A 105 9.80 -12.45 5.45
N MET A 106 9.56 -12.44 4.16
CA MET A 106 9.52 -11.24 3.33
C MET A 106 8.30 -11.29 2.43
N GLY A 107 7.66 -10.17 2.28
CA GLY A 107 6.62 -9.94 1.30
C GLY A 107 6.73 -8.52 0.75
N MET A 108 6.23 -8.32 -0.45
CA MET A 108 6.18 -7.02 -1.11
C MET A 108 4.73 -6.72 -1.50
N ALA A 109 4.36 -5.45 -1.43
CA ALA A 109 3.03 -5.02 -1.80
C ALA A 109 3.10 -3.74 -2.64
N MET A 110 2.17 -3.61 -3.56
CA MET A 110 1.93 -2.40 -4.33
C MET A 110 0.43 -2.14 -4.38
N GLN A 111 0.05 -0.91 -4.14
CA GLN A 111 -1.32 -0.44 -4.22
C GLN A 111 -1.38 0.81 -5.09
N GLY A 112 -2.20 0.76 -6.13
CA GLY A 112 -2.59 1.96 -6.84
C GLY A 112 -3.60 2.76 -6.01
N SER A 113 -3.38 4.06 -5.86
CA SER A 113 -4.28 4.95 -5.16
C SER A 113 -4.44 6.25 -5.94
N GLY A 114 -5.63 6.86 -5.87
CA GLY A 114 -5.93 8.08 -6.60
C GLY A 114 -5.99 7.86 -8.11
N ILE A 115 -6.93 7.05 -8.59
CA ILE A 115 -7.07 6.77 -10.02
C ILE A 115 -7.69 7.99 -10.70
N SER A 116 -6.88 8.71 -11.48
CA SER A 116 -7.31 9.88 -12.22
C SER A 116 -8.44 9.54 -13.20
N GLY A 117 -9.51 10.35 -13.17
CA GLY A 117 -10.68 10.19 -14.04
C GLY A 117 -11.70 9.15 -13.57
N VAL A 118 -11.45 8.47 -12.44
CA VAL A 118 -12.38 7.51 -11.82
C VAL A 118 -12.82 8.01 -10.46
N ASP A 119 -11.87 8.40 -9.60
CA ASP A 119 -12.17 8.90 -8.27
C ASP A 119 -12.58 10.38 -8.32
N VAL A 120 -13.69 10.71 -7.66
CA VAL A 120 -14.21 12.07 -7.55
C VAL A 120 -14.26 12.46 -6.09
N GLY A 121 -13.59 13.54 -5.75
CA GLY A 121 -13.67 14.16 -4.43
C GLY A 121 -14.46 15.46 -4.47
N SER A 122 -15.07 15.83 -3.35
CA SER A 122 -15.72 17.12 -3.16
C SER A 122 -15.29 17.73 -1.83
N ALA A 123 -15.30 19.05 -1.76
CA ALA A 123 -15.11 19.78 -0.53
C ALA A 123 -16.05 20.98 -0.48
N THR A 124 -16.58 21.26 0.69
CA THR A 124 -17.36 22.46 0.97
C THR A 124 -16.72 23.17 2.17
N LEU A 125 -16.44 24.45 1.99
CA LEU A 125 -15.88 25.29 3.03
C LEU A 125 -16.92 26.34 3.46
N LYS A 126 -17.09 26.50 4.77
CA LYS A 126 -17.98 27.51 5.35
C LYS A 126 -17.22 28.30 6.39
N LEU A 127 -17.25 29.62 6.30
CA LEU A 127 -16.82 30.51 7.35
C LEU A 127 -17.96 30.68 8.36
N ASN A 128 -17.68 30.44 9.61
CA ASN A 128 -18.63 30.61 10.72
C ASN A 128 -18.54 32.03 11.31
N ASP A 129 -19.58 32.43 12.04
CA ASP A 129 -19.65 33.76 12.67
C ASP A 129 -18.53 34.02 13.69
N GLU A 130 -17.92 32.96 14.18
CA GLU A 130 -16.78 32.96 15.11
C GLU A 130 -15.43 33.17 14.43
N GLY A 131 -15.40 33.26 13.08
CA GLY A 131 -14.17 33.41 12.30
C GLY A 131 -13.41 32.10 12.05
N VAL A 132 -14.03 30.95 12.35
CA VAL A 132 -13.47 29.62 12.13
C VAL A 132 -14.09 28.97 10.87
N TYR A 133 -13.31 28.21 10.14
CA TYR A 133 -13.79 27.49 8.98
C TYR A 133 -14.27 26.08 9.32
N THR A 134 -15.39 25.69 8.75
CA THR A 134 -15.84 24.29 8.69
C THR A 134 -15.65 23.76 7.28
N MET A 135 -14.89 22.70 7.14
CA MET A 135 -14.61 22.04 5.88
C MET A 135 -15.22 20.64 5.86
N ASN A 136 -16.21 20.40 5.02
CA ASN A 136 -16.77 19.08 4.78
C ASN A 136 -16.09 18.49 3.53
N ILE A 137 -15.63 17.26 3.63
CA ILE A 137 -14.90 16.58 2.54
C ILE A 137 -15.60 15.28 2.15
N GLY A 138 -15.54 14.95 0.87
CA GLY A 138 -16.03 13.68 0.32
C GLY A 138 -14.97 12.57 0.34
N ALA A 139 -14.06 12.59 1.30
CA ALA A 139 -13.02 11.59 1.46
C ALA A 139 -12.99 11.12 2.93
N ALA A 140 -12.80 9.83 3.14
CA ALA A 140 -12.65 9.27 4.48
C ALA A 140 -11.18 9.03 4.81
N ASP A 141 -10.76 9.49 5.99
CA ASP A 141 -9.41 9.17 6.48
C ASP A 141 -9.35 7.72 6.96
N MET A 142 -8.68 6.87 6.20
CA MET A 142 -8.41 5.48 6.55
C MET A 142 -6.96 5.25 7.02
N GLY A 143 -6.32 6.30 7.53
CA GLY A 143 -4.91 6.31 7.94
C GLY A 143 -4.01 6.98 6.90
N THR A 144 -4.57 7.68 5.93
CA THR A 144 -3.84 8.47 4.92
C THR A 144 -3.47 9.86 5.42
N GLY A 145 -4.13 10.35 6.49
CA GLY A 145 -3.98 11.71 7.01
C GLY A 145 -4.66 12.76 6.13
N CYS A 146 -5.70 12.37 5.36
CA CYS A 146 -6.34 13.28 4.42
C CYS A 146 -6.96 14.50 5.10
N ASP A 147 -7.55 14.34 6.29
CA ASP A 147 -8.13 15.45 7.05
C ASP A 147 -7.07 16.51 7.36
N THR A 148 -5.92 16.08 7.84
CA THR A 148 -4.80 16.99 8.14
C THR A 148 -4.25 17.65 6.88
N ILE A 149 -4.02 16.86 5.82
CA ILE A 149 -3.45 17.38 4.57
C ILE A 149 -4.40 18.38 3.91
N LEU A 150 -5.70 18.08 3.89
CA LEU A 150 -6.69 18.97 3.28
C LEU A 150 -6.88 20.25 4.09
N ALA A 151 -6.80 20.17 5.44
CA ALA A 151 -6.76 21.37 6.29
C ALA A 151 -5.53 22.23 5.98
N GLN A 152 -4.35 21.63 5.82
CA GLN A 152 -3.12 22.36 5.48
C GLN A 152 -3.23 23.06 4.12
N ILE A 153 -3.76 22.38 3.11
CA ILE A 153 -3.98 22.97 1.77
C ILE A 153 -4.96 24.15 1.86
N ALA A 154 -6.06 24.00 2.60
CA ALA A 154 -7.03 25.06 2.77
C ALA A 154 -6.45 26.25 3.55
N ALA A 155 -5.69 26.00 4.61
CA ALA A 155 -5.03 27.03 5.41
C ALA A 155 -4.04 27.85 4.59
N GLU A 156 -3.25 27.21 3.73
CA GLU A 156 -2.32 27.87 2.82
C GLU A 156 -3.04 28.83 1.87
N VAL A 157 -4.16 28.36 1.27
CA VAL A 157 -4.95 29.18 0.31
C VAL A 157 -5.68 30.31 1.00
N LEU A 158 -6.15 30.12 2.23
CA LEU A 158 -6.92 31.10 3.01
C LEU A 158 -6.03 32.04 3.83
N GLU A 159 -4.73 31.81 3.83
CA GLU A 159 -3.75 32.56 4.64
C GLU A 159 -4.10 32.58 6.14
N CYS A 160 -4.52 31.42 6.68
CA CYS A 160 -4.90 31.24 8.08
C CYS A 160 -4.14 30.05 8.71
N ASN A 161 -4.34 29.80 10.01
CA ASN A 161 -3.75 28.63 10.66
C ASN A 161 -4.58 27.39 10.39
N THR A 162 -3.96 26.21 10.40
CA THR A 162 -4.66 24.93 10.32
C THR A 162 -5.66 24.72 11.45
N ASP A 163 -5.37 25.29 12.63
CA ASP A 163 -6.24 25.24 13.81
C ASP A 163 -7.55 26.04 13.65
N ASP A 164 -7.59 26.95 12.66
CA ASP A 164 -8.81 27.71 12.30
C ASP A 164 -9.75 26.92 11.40
N ILE A 165 -9.39 25.67 11.05
CA ILE A 165 -10.15 24.82 10.12
C ILE A 165 -10.56 23.52 10.80
N SER A 166 -11.86 23.31 10.97
CA SER A 166 -12.43 22.04 11.43
C SER A 166 -12.83 21.20 10.24
N VAL A 167 -12.26 19.98 10.09
CA VAL A 167 -12.53 19.07 8.98
C VAL A 167 -13.51 17.98 9.42
N PHE A 168 -14.46 17.68 8.54
CA PHE A 168 -15.43 16.60 8.67
C PHE A 168 -15.50 15.81 7.37
N GLY A 169 -15.18 14.48 7.44
CA GLY A 169 -15.19 13.52 6.33
C GLY A 169 -16.03 12.28 6.59
#